data_6be6081575edb6b969287face2d5e463
#
_entry.id   6be6081575edb6b969287face2d5e463
#
_cell.length_a   1.000
_cell.length_b   1.000
_cell.length_c   1.000
_cell.angle_alpha   90.00
_cell.angle_beta   90.00
_cell.angle_gamma   90.00
#
_symmetry.space_group_name_H-M   'P 1'
#
loop_
_entity.id
_entity.type
_entity.pdbx_description
1 polymer ?
#
loop_
_entity_poly.entity_id
_entity_poly.type
_entity_poly.pdbx_seq_one_letter_code
_entity_poly.pdbx_strand_id
1 'polypeptide(L)'
;MTRGAETKNQTARRFVGRVTLVSIGFVLVASTLVARAVHLQVLDKEFLNQQADTRHLRTEKISAHRGTVTDRNGEPLAISTPVDSIWANPKELASAFDRVPQLAAALGLDADPLIRRITRSMDKEFLYLKRHLSPERAQEVLALNLPGVNVQREYRRYYPAGEVTGHLVGFTDIDDEGQEGLELAFNHWLAGESGAKRVLKDRLGRSVENVESIRPPHHGKELRSSIDLRIQYLAYRALKAAIRSYDAASGSLVVLDVQTGEVLAIVNQPTYNPNDRSQFAAERYRNRAITDIFEPGSSIKPLVVAAALESGQYRPSSIIDTAPGIVTVGAKTIEDPRNLGRISLTTILARSSNVGITKLAMSLPREQLWSTMSNFGFGELTASGFPGESAGLLTHYDNWQEISQATLGYGYGVSVTPLQLAQAYAAIGDGGRMHPVSLVALEQSGEAEQVIAPDTANAVKRMLEEVVRPGGTGTKASVTGYRIAGKTGTAWKSGVGGYSEDEYFSIFAGLAPASAPRLAVVVVIDEPSGELYYGSDVAAPVFAEVVAESLRLLAIPPDALPARDPGSVMQAMSTRAAIQEKTE
;
A
#
# COMPACT_ATOMS: atom_id res chain seq x y z
N MET A 1 -118.29 -12.54 -31.27
CA MET A 1 -117.16 -12.95 -30.43
C MET A 1 -115.86 -13.01 -31.22
N THR A 2 -115.43 -11.97 -31.99
CA THR A 2 -114.23 -12.08 -32.86
C THR A 2 -113.25 -10.89 -32.75
N ARG A 3 -113.43 -9.88 -31.84
CA ARG A 3 -112.52 -8.76 -31.68
C ARG A 3 -111.48 -8.90 -30.52
N GLY A 4 -111.60 -9.91 -29.64
CA GLY A 4 -110.68 -10.10 -28.50
C GLY A 4 -109.47 -10.99 -28.78
N ALA A 5 -109.49 -11.76 -29.88
CA ALA A 5 -108.39 -12.69 -30.21
C ALA A 5 -107.24 -12.04 -31.00
N GLU A 6 -107.53 -11.01 -31.82
CA GLU A 6 -106.48 -10.30 -32.62
C GLU A 6 -105.59 -9.40 -31.79
N THR A 7 -106.13 -8.72 -30.76
CA THR A 7 -105.32 -7.82 -29.89
C THR A 7 -104.38 -8.61 -28.98
N LYS A 8 -104.68 -9.80 -28.51
CA LYS A 8 -103.80 -10.67 -27.74
C LYS A 8 -102.61 -11.18 -28.57
N ASN A 9 -102.87 -11.49 -29.84
CA ASN A 9 -101.85 -12.02 -30.74
C ASN A 9 -100.88 -10.91 -31.20
N GLN A 10 -101.32 -9.65 -31.35
CA GLN A 10 -100.43 -8.52 -31.65
C GLN A 10 -99.59 -8.11 -30.46
N THR A 11 -100.06 -8.15 -29.22
CA THR A 11 -99.34 -7.86 -28.00
C THR A 11 -98.24 -8.92 -27.71
N ALA A 12 -98.64 -10.22 -27.93
CA ALA A 12 -97.66 -11.32 -27.80
C ALA A 12 -96.52 -11.23 -28.84
N ARG A 13 -96.86 -10.89 -30.12
CA ARG A 13 -95.82 -10.66 -31.16
C ARG A 13 -94.92 -9.48 -30.86
N ARG A 14 -95.47 -8.38 -30.34
CA ARG A 14 -94.63 -7.21 -29.88
C ARG A 14 -93.76 -7.54 -28.68
N PHE A 15 -94.27 -8.35 -27.75
CA PHE A 15 -93.48 -8.80 -26.59
C PHE A 15 -92.33 -9.74 -27.01
N VAL A 16 -92.66 -10.75 -27.87
CA VAL A 16 -91.62 -11.63 -28.43
C VAL A 16 -90.59 -10.84 -29.23
N GLY A 17 -91.05 -9.87 -30.08
CA GLY A 17 -90.09 -9.00 -30.82
C GLY A 17 -89.14 -8.18 -29.89
N ARG A 18 -89.67 -7.65 -28.77
CA ARG A 18 -88.85 -6.93 -27.78
C ARG A 18 -87.87 -7.84 -27.04
N VAL A 19 -88.29 -9.02 -26.63
CA VAL A 19 -87.42 -10.05 -26.01
C VAL A 19 -86.34 -10.49 -26.98
N THR A 20 -86.69 -10.74 -28.26
CA THR A 20 -85.74 -11.10 -29.31
C THR A 20 -84.73 -9.97 -29.53
N LEU A 21 -85.16 -8.72 -29.54
CA LEU A 21 -84.27 -7.55 -29.71
C LEU A 21 -83.34 -7.40 -28.54
N VAL A 22 -83.83 -7.58 -27.30
CA VAL A 22 -82.95 -7.57 -26.06
C VAL A 22 -81.97 -8.74 -26.07
N SER A 23 -82.44 -9.95 -26.47
CA SER A 23 -81.57 -11.13 -26.58
C SER A 23 -80.51 -10.96 -27.64
N ILE A 24 -80.83 -10.37 -28.81
CA ILE A 24 -79.84 -10.04 -29.84
C ILE A 24 -78.79 -9.01 -29.28
N GLY A 25 -79.31 -7.98 -28.59
CA GLY A 25 -78.43 -7.01 -27.92
C GLY A 25 -77.45 -7.66 -26.90
N PHE A 26 -77.99 -8.59 -26.11
CA PHE A 26 -77.16 -9.33 -25.13
C PHE A 26 -76.13 -10.23 -25.81
N VAL A 27 -76.49 -10.93 -26.87
CA VAL A 27 -75.62 -11.78 -27.68
C VAL A 27 -74.49 -10.92 -28.32
N LEU A 28 -74.85 -9.76 -28.87
CA LEU A 28 -73.91 -8.83 -29.44
C LEU A 28 -72.89 -8.32 -28.40
N VAL A 29 -73.35 -7.92 -27.22
CA VAL A 29 -72.48 -7.49 -26.12
C VAL A 29 -71.58 -8.64 -25.65
N ALA A 30 -72.18 -9.84 -25.46
CA ALA A 30 -71.38 -11.02 -25.06
C ALA A 30 -70.35 -11.39 -26.12
N SER A 31 -70.72 -11.36 -27.42
CA SER A 31 -69.78 -11.63 -28.51
C SER A 31 -68.61 -10.58 -28.56
N THR A 32 -68.94 -9.29 -28.33
CA THR A 32 -67.96 -8.23 -28.29
C THR A 32 -67.00 -8.41 -27.10
N LEU A 33 -67.51 -8.81 -25.94
CA LEU A 33 -66.66 -9.10 -24.74
C LEU A 33 -65.77 -10.32 -24.98
N VAL A 34 -66.29 -11.39 -25.57
CA VAL A 34 -65.51 -12.57 -25.94
C VAL A 34 -64.44 -12.21 -26.99
N ALA A 35 -64.80 -11.49 -28.04
CA ALA A 35 -63.86 -11.03 -29.04
C ALA A 35 -62.73 -10.14 -28.41
N ARG A 36 -63.10 -9.25 -27.47
CA ARG A 36 -62.12 -8.42 -26.74
C ARG A 36 -61.25 -9.26 -25.82
N ALA A 37 -61.85 -10.27 -25.14
CA ALA A 37 -61.05 -11.18 -24.30
C ALA A 37 -60.04 -12.00 -25.13
N VAL A 38 -60.49 -12.53 -26.29
CA VAL A 38 -59.61 -13.24 -27.23
C VAL A 38 -58.54 -12.31 -27.78
N HIS A 39 -58.87 -11.08 -28.14
CA HIS A 39 -57.89 -10.09 -28.59
C HIS A 39 -56.81 -9.83 -27.54
N LEU A 40 -57.20 -9.57 -26.29
CA LEU A 40 -56.27 -9.30 -25.19
C LEU A 40 -55.48 -10.52 -24.74
N GLN A 41 -56.08 -11.72 -24.73
CA GLN A 41 -55.43 -12.93 -24.21
C GLN A 41 -54.63 -13.71 -25.25
N VAL A 42 -54.94 -13.54 -26.54
CA VAL A 42 -54.30 -14.30 -27.62
C VAL A 42 -53.47 -13.39 -28.51
N LEU A 43 -54.04 -12.30 -29.03
CA LEU A 43 -53.36 -11.42 -30.00
C LEU A 43 -52.40 -10.43 -29.34
N ASP A 44 -52.81 -9.83 -28.24
CA ASP A 44 -52.00 -8.84 -27.51
C ASP A 44 -51.20 -9.44 -26.34
N LYS A 45 -51.27 -10.75 -26.14
CA LYS A 45 -50.65 -11.43 -24.99
C LYS A 45 -49.15 -11.13 -24.87
N GLU A 46 -48.38 -11.24 -25.95
CA GLU A 46 -46.97 -10.97 -25.97
C GLU A 46 -46.66 -9.49 -25.70
N PHE A 47 -47.41 -8.59 -26.31
CA PHE A 47 -47.26 -7.15 -26.08
C PHE A 47 -47.60 -6.75 -24.65
N LEU A 48 -48.69 -7.27 -24.08
CA LEU A 48 -49.08 -6.99 -22.70
C LEU A 48 -48.10 -7.59 -21.68
N ASN A 49 -47.57 -8.78 -21.94
CA ASN A 49 -46.52 -9.38 -21.12
C ASN A 49 -45.22 -8.56 -21.21
N GLN A 50 -44.79 -8.16 -22.40
CA GLN A 50 -43.63 -7.27 -22.56
C GLN A 50 -43.81 -5.93 -21.83
N GLN A 51 -44.99 -5.32 -21.87
CA GLN A 51 -45.29 -4.11 -21.11
C GLN A 51 -45.31 -4.35 -19.59
N ALA A 52 -45.81 -5.47 -19.12
CA ALA A 52 -45.80 -5.86 -17.73
C ALA A 52 -44.34 -6.11 -17.27
N ASP A 53 -43.58 -6.86 -18.06
CA ASP A 53 -42.17 -7.13 -17.80
C ASP A 53 -41.34 -5.85 -17.76
N THR A 54 -41.54 -4.93 -18.68
CA THR A 54 -40.85 -3.63 -18.73
C THR A 54 -41.19 -2.75 -17.51
N ARG A 55 -42.37 -2.90 -16.92
CA ARG A 55 -42.80 -2.11 -15.75
C ARG A 55 -42.40 -2.73 -14.42
N HIS A 56 -42.24 -4.03 -14.32
CA HIS A 56 -42.01 -4.75 -13.07
C HIS A 56 -40.64 -5.44 -12.96
N LEU A 57 -40.00 -5.74 -14.09
CA LEU A 57 -38.65 -6.32 -14.09
C LEU A 57 -37.60 -5.23 -14.00
N ARG A 58 -36.71 -5.34 -13.02
CA ARG A 58 -35.56 -4.45 -12.82
C ARG A 58 -34.29 -5.28 -12.77
N THR A 59 -33.22 -4.77 -13.39
CA THR A 59 -31.90 -5.35 -13.24
C THR A 59 -31.24 -4.74 -11.99
N GLU A 60 -30.96 -5.59 -11.02
CA GLU A 60 -30.20 -5.21 -9.82
C GLU A 60 -28.74 -5.65 -9.94
N LYS A 61 -27.82 -4.75 -9.61
CA LYS A 61 -26.39 -5.04 -9.48
C LYS A 61 -26.17 -5.89 -8.24
N ILE A 62 -25.44 -7.01 -8.39
CA ILE A 62 -24.93 -7.80 -7.26
C ILE A 62 -23.48 -7.37 -7.06
N SER A 63 -23.20 -6.71 -5.96
CA SER A 63 -21.84 -6.25 -5.66
C SER A 63 -20.90 -7.44 -5.51
N ALA A 64 -19.73 -7.38 -6.17
CA ALA A 64 -18.65 -8.31 -5.94
C ALA A 64 -17.99 -7.99 -4.60
N HIS A 65 -17.49 -9.00 -3.93
CA HIS A 65 -16.65 -8.84 -2.74
C HIS A 65 -15.21 -8.54 -3.19
N ARG A 66 -14.64 -7.44 -2.67
CA ARG A 66 -13.24 -7.07 -2.95
C ARG A 66 -12.30 -8.04 -2.25
N GLY A 67 -11.24 -8.50 -2.94
CA GLY A 67 -10.27 -9.46 -2.44
C GLY A 67 -9.56 -8.98 -1.17
N THR A 68 -9.24 -9.90 -0.28
CA THR A 68 -8.48 -9.61 0.95
C THR A 68 -7.04 -9.29 0.60
N VAL A 69 -6.44 -8.32 1.28
CA VAL A 69 -4.98 -8.13 1.29
C VAL A 69 -4.45 -8.72 2.59
N THR A 70 -3.45 -9.61 2.48
CA THR A 70 -2.82 -10.25 3.64
C THR A 70 -1.33 -9.93 3.70
N ASP A 71 -0.73 -10.10 4.87
CA ASP A 71 0.72 -10.15 5.02
C ASP A 71 1.27 -11.47 4.45
N ARG A 72 2.59 -11.66 4.48
CA ARG A 72 3.23 -12.89 4.00
C ARG A 72 2.85 -14.16 4.79
N ASN A 73 2.32 -14.00 6.01
CA ASN A 73 1.93 -15.09 6.91
C ASN A 73 0.41 -15.36 6.86
N GLY A 74 -0.35 -14.58 6.07
CA GLY A 74 -1.81 -14.69 5.95
C GLY A 74 -2.59 -13.80 6.92
N GLU A 75 -1.93 -12.93 7.70
CA GLU A 75 -2.60 -11.97 8.57
C GLU A 75 -3.28 -10.86 7.74
N PRO A 76 -4.56 -10.54 8.00
CA PRO A 76 -5.31 -9.61 7.18
C PRO A 76 -4.85 -8.16 7.37
N LEU A 77 -4.50 -7.50 6.27
CA LEU A 77 -4.15 -6.07 6.18
C LEU A 77 -5.31 -5.22 5.68
N ALA A 78 -6.15 -5.77 4.80
CA ALA A 78 -7.38 -5.14 4.33
C ALA A 78 -8.44 -6.20 4.06
N ILE A 79 -9.63 -6.00 4.61
CA ILE A 79 -10.80 -6.88 4.44
C ILE A 79 -12.03 -6.06 4.05
N SER A 80 -12.97 -6.69 3.33
CA SER A 80 -14.26 -6.08 3.02
C SER A 80 -15.33 -6.63 3.95
N THR A 81 -15.96 -5.74 4.73
CA THR A 81 -17.04 -6.09 5.64
C THR A 81 -18.39 -5.73 5.02
N PRO A 82 -19.43 -6.58 5.15
CA PRO A 82 -20.75 -6.26 4.65
C PRO A 82 -21.35 -5.09 5.44
N VAL A 83 -21.92 -4.14 4.70
CA VAL A 83 -22.65 -2.97 5.21
C VAL A 83 -23.90 -2.76 4.41
N ASP A 84 -24.84 -2.01 4.96
CA ASP A 84 -26.10 -1.71 4.31
C ASP A 84 -26.20 -0.20 4.02
N SER A 85 -26.61 0.12 2.78
CA SER A 85 -26.86 1.50 2.34
C SER A 85 -28.36 1.71 2.19
N ILE A 86 -28.86 2.74 2.87
CA ILE A 86 -30.28 3.12 2.77
C ILE A 86 -30.44 4.12 1.62
N TRP A 87 -31.34 3.79 0.72
CA TRP A 87 -31.73 4.65 -0.38
C TRP A 87 -33.26 4.82 -0.42
N ALA A 88 -33.72 5.86 -1.08
CA ALA A 88 -35.15 6.08 -1.26
C ALA A 88 -35.47 6.36 -2.73
N ASN A 89 -36.70 6.00 -3.12
CA ASN A 89 -37.39 6.58 -4.26
C ASN A 89 -38.13 7.84 -3.78
N PRO A 90 -37.67 9.05 -4.12
CA PRO A 90 -38.28 10.28 -3.63
C PRO A 90 -39.76 10.43 -4.00
N LYS A 91 -40.17 9.92 -5.18
CA LYS A 91 -41.56 9.96 -5.64
C LYS A 91 -42.51 9.15 -4.74
N GLU A 92 -42.07 8.00 -4.28
CA GLU A 92 -42.85 7.14 -3.38
C GLU A 92 -42.81 7.67 -1.94
N LEU A 93 -41.64 8.12 -1.47
CA LEU A 93 -41.46 8.71 -0.14
C LEU A 93 -42.31 9.98 0.05
N ALA A 94 -42.66 10.69 -1.02
CA ALA A 94 -43.50 11.87 -0.98
C ALA A 94 -44.86 11.61 -0.31
N SER A 95 -45.38 10.38 -0.35
CA SER A 95 -46.66 10.01 0.30
C SER A 95 -46.57 9.94 1.83
N ALA A 96 -45.35 9.94 2.41
CA ALA A 96 -45.08 9.91 3.83
C ALA A 96 -44.06 11.01 4.23
N PHE A 97 -44.12 12.14 3.58
CA PHE A 97 -43.13 13.23 3.72
C PHE A 97 -43.10 13.83 5.14
N ASP A 98 -44.23 13.81 5.83
CA ASP A 98 -44.38 14.20 7.25
C ASP A 98 -43.54 13.35 8.21
N ARG A 99 -43.16 12.13 7.79
CA ARG A 99 -42.35 11.19 8.58
C ARG A 99 -40.86 11.26 8.28
N VAL A 100 -40.42 12.14 7.35
CA VAL A 100 -38.98 12.32 7.05
C VAL A 100 -38.15 12.74 8.27
N PRO A 101 -38.65 13.55 9.22
CA PRO A 101 -37.90 13.82 10.46
C PRO A 101 -37.62 12.55 11.28
N GLN A 102 -38.53 11.57 11.34
CA GLN A 102 -38.30 10.28 12.02
C GLN A 102 -37.23 9.47 11.30
N LEU A 103 -37.28 9.47 9.95
CA LEU A 103 -36.25 8.84 9.11
C LEU A 103 -34.88 9.48 9.34
N ALA A 104 -34.80 10.80 9.40
CA ALA A 104 -33.57 11.53 9.67
C ALA A 104 -32.96 11.13 11.03
N ALA A 105 -33.79 11.08 12.08
CA ALA A 105 -33.37 10.67 13.41
C ALA A 105 -32.83 9.23 13.43
N ALA A 106 -33.53 8.27 12.80
CA ALA A 106 -33.07 6.89 12.69
C ALA A 106 -31.76 6.76 11.89
N LEU A 107 -31.56 7.59 10.86
CA LEU A 107 -30.33 7.66 10.10
C LEU A 107 -29.20 8.41 10.84
N GLY A 108 -29.50 9.10 11.94
CA GLY A 108 -28.55 9.99 12.62
C GLY A 108 -28.13 11.16 11.73
N LEU A 109 -29.10 11.78 11.06
CA LEU A 109 -28.95 12.94 10.18
C LEU A 109 -29.85 14.09 10.64
N ASP A 110 -29.47 15.32 10.29
CA ASP A 110 -30.34 16.47 10.48
C ASP A 110 -31.52 16.46 9.50
N ALA A 111 -32.73 16.73 10.01
CA ALA A 111 -33.96 16.62 9.22
C ALA A 111 -34.00 17.63 8.06
N ASP A 112 -33.65 18.91 8.31
CA ASP A 112 -33.76 19.97 7.29
C ASP A 112 -32.86 19.75 6.06
N PRO A 113 -31.56 19.38 6.20
CA PRO A 113 -30.73 19.05 5.06
C PRO A 113 -31.26 17.83 4.28
N LEU A 114 -31.76 16.81 4.99
CA LEU A 114 -32.33 15.62 4.38
C LEU A 114 -33.59 15.95 3.57
N ILE A 115 -34.51 16.73 4.14
CA ILE A 115 -35.73 17.23 3.48
C ILE A 115 -35.39 17.98 2.21
N ARG A 116 -34.46 18.95 2.28
CA ARG A 116 -34.02 19.71 1.10
C ARG A 116 -33.42 18.81 0.01
N ARG A 117 -32.63 17.78 0.40
CA ARG A 117 -32.01 16.84 -0.55
C ARG A 117 -33.07 15.97 -1.24
N ILE A 118 -34.05 15.45 -0.49
CA ILE A 118 -35.16 14.68 -1.06
C ILE A 118 -35.99 15.56 -2.00
N THR A 119 -36.36 16.77 -1.59
CA THR A 119 -37.17 17.71 -2.39
C THR A 119 -36.48 18.06 -3.71
N ARG A 120 -35.18 18.28 -3.72
CA ARG A 120 -34.40 18.55 -4.95
C ARG A 120 -34.27 17.35 -5.88
N SER A 121 -34.59 16.17 -5.40
CA SER A 121 -34.44 14.92 -6.15
C SER A 121 -35.79 14.24 -6.44
N MET A 122 -36.90 14.97 -6.40
CA MET A 122 -38.26 14.43 -6.63
C MET A 122 -38.49 13.89 -8.05
N ASP A 123 -37.66 14.26 -9.00
CA ASP A 123 -37.64 13.77 -10.36
C ASP A 123 -36.97 12.39 -10.47
N LYS A 124 -36.15 11.99 -9.49
CA LYS A 124 -35.35 10.76 -9.48
C LYS A 124 -36.16 9.60 -8.91
N GLU A 125 -35.74 8.39 -9.27
CA GLU A 125 -36.28 7.12 -8.72
C GLU A 125 -35.34 6.48 -7.70
N PHE A 126 -34.12 7.02 -7.55
CA PHE A 126 -33.09 6.52 -6.66
C PHE A 126 -32.29 7.69 -6.05
N LEU A 127 -32.21 7.69 -4.72
CA LEU A 127 -31.42 8.63 -3.95
C LEU A 127 -30.85 7.93 -2.73
N TYR A 128 -29.52 7.80 -2.63
CA TYR A 128 -28.90 7.36 -1.38
C TYR A 128 -29.24 8.35 -0.24
N LEU A 129 -29.78 7.85 0.86
CA LEU A 129 -30.03 8.63 2.06
C LEU A 129 -28.81 8.59 2.99
N LYS A 130 -28.31 7.40 3.27
CA LYS A 130 -27.08 7.19 4.03
C LYS A 130 -26.45 5.87 3.60
N ARG A 131 -25.13 5.91 3.35
CA ARG A 131 -24.38 4.71 2.97
C ARG A 131 -23.59 4.17 4.18
N HIS A 132 -23.24 2.90 4.09
CA HIS A 132 -22.35 2.19 5.00
C HIS A 132 -22.83 2.18 6.47
N LEU A 133 -24.12 1.89 6.69
CA LEU A 133 -24.63 1.58 8.03
C LEU A 133 -24.30 0.14 8.41
N SER A 134 -24.24 -0.12 9.72
CA SER A 134 -24.25 -1.51 10.19
C SER A 134 -25.61 -2.16 9.86
N PRO A 135 -25.65 -3.50 9.66
CA PRO A 135 -26.89 -4.19 9.37
C PRO A 135 -27.98 -3.95 10.42
N GLU A 136 -27.61 -3.84 11.71
CA GLU A 136 -28.55 -3.57 12.81
C GLU A 136 -29.20 -2.19 12.65
N ARG A 137 -28.41 -1.16 12.37
CA ARG A 137 -28.93 0.20 12.16
C ARG A 137 -29.80 0.29 10.90
N ALA A 138 -29.44 -0.44 9.85
CA ALA A 138 -30.25 -0.50 8.64
C ALA A 138 -31.61 -1.15 8.92
N GLN A 139 -31.66 -2.21 9.73
CA GLN A 139 -32.92 -2.85 10.15
C GLN A 139 -33.80 -1.90 10.98
N GLU A 140 -33.24 -1.11 11.90
CA GLU A 140 -33.98 -0.08 12.65
C GLU A 140 -34.66 0.92 11.71
N VAL A 141 -33.95 1.36 10.66
CA VAL A 141 -34.51 2.28 9.64
C VAL A 141 -35.63 1.61 8.84
N LEU A 142 -35.44 0.36 8.41
CA LEU A 142 -36.46 -0.39 7.67
C LEU A 142 -37.70 -0.71 8.49
N ALA A 143 -37.56 -0.88 9.83
CA ALA A 143 -38.69 -1.08 10.73
C ALA A 143 -39.66 0.12 10.75
N LEU A 144 -39.25 1.31 10.32
CA LEU A 144 -40.13 2.45 10.13
C LEU A 144 -41.16 2.21 9.01
N ASN A 145 -40.94 1.23 8.14
CA ASN A 145 -41.83 0.84 7.07
C ASN A 145 -42.33 2.03 6.22
N LEU A 146 -41.40 2.88 5.78
CA LEU A 146 -41.68 4.06 4.97
C LEU A 146 -41.74 3.67 3.47
N PRO A 147 -42.76 4.16 2.73
CA PRO A 147 -42.85 3.88 1.30
C PRO A 147 -41.63 4.42 0.56
N GLY A 148 -41.10 3.65 -0.38
CA GLY A 148 -39.95 4.01 -1.19
C GLY A 148 -38.60 3.95 -0.50
N VAL A 149 -38.52 3.65 0.81
CA VAL A 149 -37.24 3.47 1.54
C VAL A 149 -36.80 2.01 1.44
N ASN A 150 -35.59 1.78 0.96
CA ASN A 150 -35.06 0.46 0.68
C ASN A 150 -33.60 0.36 1.16
N VAL A 151 -33.12 -0.90 1.23
CA VAL A 151 -31.74 -1.21 1.57
C VAL A 151 -31.02 -1.81 0.36
N GLN A 152 -29.76 -1.47 0.21
CA GLN A 152 -28.84 -2.12 -0.71
C GLN A 152 -27.63 -2.62 0.07
N ARG A 153 -27.32 -3.92 -0.07
CA ARG A 153 -26.13 -4.52 0.49
C ARG A 153 -24.91 -4.02 -0.30
N GLU A 154 -23.94 -3.44 0.44
CA GLU A 154 -22.64 -3.00 -0.07
C GLU A 154 -21.54 -3.61 0.79
N TYR A 155 -20.29 -3.30 0.46
CA TYR A 155 -19.13 -3.66 1.26
C TYR A 155 -18.36 -2.38 1.63
N ARG A 156 -17.77 -2.41 2.81
CA ARG A 156 -16.87 -1.34 3.28
C ARG A 156 -15.51 -1.93 3.56
N ARG A 157 -14.49 -1.30 3.02
CA ARG A 157 -13.11 -1.67 3.29
C ARG A 157 -12.72 -1.33 4.71
N TYR A 158 -12.07 -2.27 5.39
CA TYR A 158 -11.55 -2.12 6.75
C TYR A 158 -10.10 -2.58 6.81
N TYR A 159 -9.27 -1.83 7.52
CA TYR A 159 -7.82 -2.00 7.63
C TYR A 159 -7.45 -2.33 9.08
N PRO A 160 -7.32 -3.62 9.45
CA PRO A 160 -7.11 -4.04 10.84
C PRO A 160 -5.86 -3.44 11.48
N ALA A 161 -4.77 -3.32 10.72
CA ALA A 161 -3.50 -2.76 11.21
C ALA A 161 -3.48 -1.21 11.27
N GLY A 162 -4.53 -0.53 10.77
CA GLY A 162 -4.70 0.93 10.85
C GLY A 162 -3.48 1.69 10.33
N GLU A 163 -2.93 2.58 11.14
CA GLU A 163 -1.81 3.45 10.78
C GLU A 163 -0.47 2.72 10.55
N VAL A 164 -0.33 1.45 11.00
CA VAL A 164 0.90 0.67 10.86
C VAL A 164 1.20 0.33 9.40
N THR A 165 0.17 0.09 8.62
CA THR A 165 0.28 -0.33 7.22
C THR A 165 -0.34 0.67 6.24
N GLY A 166 -0.81 1.83 6.74
CA GLY A 166 -1.57 2.80 5.94
C GLY A 166 -0.89 3.22 4.64
N HIS A 167 0.39 3.57 4.69
CA HIS A 167 1.14 4.00 3.49
C HIS A 167 1.38 2.88 2.48
N LEU A 168 1.47 1.63 2.93
CA LEU A 168 1.66 0.51 2.03
C LEU A 168 0.34 0.08 1.40
N VAL A 169 -0.66 -0.21 2.25
CA VAL A 169 -1.94 -0.75 1.78
C VAL A 169 -2.74 0.32 1.05
N GLY A 170 -2.67 1.57 1.53
CA GLY A 170 -3.47 2.65 0.99
C GLY A 170 -4.92 2.58 1.47
N PHE A 171 -5.85 3.05 0.65
CA PHE A 171 -7.28 3.06 0.95
C PHE A 171 -8.13 3.06 -0.32
N THR A 172 -9.41 2.71 -0.17
CA THR A 172 -10.43 2.80 -1.22
C THR A 172 -11.32 4.02 -1.00
N ASP A 173 -11.99 4.49 -2.04
CA ASP A 173 -13.09 5.46 -1.91
C ASP A 173 -14.38 4.81 -1.38
N ILE A 174 -15.50 5.57 -1.45
CA ILE A 174 -16.80 5.08 -1.00
C ILE A 174 -17.40 4.02 -1.93
N ASP A 175 -16.95 3.96 -3.17
CA ASP A 175 -17.40 2.99 -4.18
C ASP A 175 -16.49 1.75 -4.25
N ASP A 176 -15.58 1.62 -3.27
CA ASP A 176 -14.62 0.51 -3.11
C ASP A 176 -13.53 0.47 -4.20
N GLU A 177 -13.27 1.63 -4.85
CA GLU A 177 -12.19 1.79 -5.83
C GLU A 177 -10.90 2.24 -5.13
N GLY A 178 -9.78 1.57 -5.44
CA GLY A 178 -8.47 1.87 -4.85
C GLY A 178 -7.98 3.28 -5.21
N GLN A 179 -7.54 4.04 -4.20
CA GLN A 179 -7.09 5.43 -4.35
C GLN A 179 -5.59 5.59 -4.12
N GLU A 180 -5.00 4.77 -3.27
CA GLU A 180 -3.59 4.82 -2.88
C GLU A 180 -3.04 3.41 -2.59
N GLY A 181 -1.71 3.27 -2.59
CA GLY A 181 -1.01 2.08 -2.16
C GLY A 181 -1.31 0.82 -2.97
N LEU A 182 -1.26 -0.34 -2.30
CA LEU A 182 -1.60 -1.63 -2.92
C LEU A 182 -3.05 -1.69 -3.40
N GLU A 183 -3.96 -0.98 -2.73
CA GLU A 183 -5.36 -0.89 -3.16
C GLU A 183 -5.48 -0.26 -4.56
N LEU A 184 -4.66 0.75 -4.87
CA LEU A 184 -4.62 1.37 -6.19
C LEU A 184 -3.81 0.51 -7.18
N ALA A 185 -2.60 0.09 -6.80
CA ALA A 185 -1.72 -0.69 -7.68
C ALA A 185 -2.38 -1.96 -8.21
N PHE A 186 -3.13 -2.65 -7.35
CA PHE A 186 -3.78 -3.91 -7.65
C PHE A 186 -5.31 -3.79 -7.74
N ASN A 187 -5.84 -2.58 -8.06
CA ASN A 187 -7.28 -2.36 -8.05
C ASN A 187 -8.05 -3.35 -8.92
N HIS A 188 -7.60 -3.63 -10.16
CA HIS A 188 -8.24 -4.59 -11.05
C HIS A 188 -8.21 -6.03 -10.52
N TRP A 189 -7.18 -6.41 -9.78
CA TRP A 189 -7.06 -7.73 -9.18
C TRP A 189 -8.00 -7.90 -7.99
N LEU A 190 -8.11 -6.84 -7.18
CA LEU A 190 -8.85 -6.82 -5.93
C LEU A 190 -10.35 -6.55 -6.11
N ALA A 191 -10.77 -5.70 -7.06
CA ALA A 191 -12.14 -5.21 -7.16
C ALA A 191 -13.16 -6.30 -7.52
N GLY A 192 -12.78 -7.30 -8.31
CA GLY A 192 -13.70 -8.28 -8.89
C GLY A 192 -14.68 -7.66 -9.90
N GLU A 193 -15.61 -8.46 -10.36
CA GLU A 193 -16.64 -8.03 -11.32
C GLU A 193 -18.03 -8.20 -10.72
N SER A 194 -18.80 -7.13 -10.67
CA SER A 194 -20.18 -7.17 -10.19
C SER A 194 -21.08 -8.01 -11.08
N GLY A 195 -21.92 -8.81 -10.47
CA GLY A 195 -22.98 -9.55 -11.13
C GLY A 195 -24.23 -8.70 -11.40
N ALA A 196 -25.20 -9.30 -12.07
CA ALA A 196 -26.50 -8.71 -12.33
C ALA A 196 -27.58 -9.77 -12.22
N LYS A 197 -28.69 -9.44 -11.56
CA LYS A 197 -29.89 -10.27 -11.48
C LYS A 197 -31.11 -9.48 -11.92
N ARG A 198 -32.09 -10.18 -12.51
CA ARG A 198 -33.39 -9.61 -12.84
C ARG A 198 -34.37 -9.96 -11.73
N VAL A 199 -34.98 -8.94 -11.14
CA VAL A 199 -35.93 -9.07 -10.04
C VAL A 199 -37.29 -8.54 -10.46
N LEU A 200 -38.35 -9.22 -10.03
CA LEU A 200 -39.73 -8.73 -10.15
C LEU A 200 -40.01 -7.84 -8.93
N LYS A 201 -40.34 -6.57 -9.16
CA LYS A 201 -40.70 -5.64 -8.09
C LYS A 201 -42.22 -5.43 -8.06
N ASP A 202 -42.75 -5.37 -6.83
CA ASP A 202 -44.15 -4.99 -6.63
C ASP A 202 -44.36 -3.48 -6.87
N ARG A 203 -45.59 -3.03 -6.78
CA ARG A 203 -45.98 -1.62 -6.92
C ARG A 203 -45.30 -0.71 -5.84
N LEU A 204 -44.82 -1.30 -4.76
CA LEU A 204 -44.12 -0.61 -3.66
C LEU A 204 -42.58 -0.73 -3.79
N GLY A 205 -42.09 -1.21 -4.95
CA GLY A 205 -40.64 -1.32 -5.20
C GLY A 205 -39.97 -2.51 -4.49
N ARG A 206 -40.71 -3.37 -3.79
CA ARG A 206 -40.14 -4.51 -3.07
C ARG A 206 -39.91 -5.67 -4.04
N SER A 207 -38.74 -6.31 -3.95
CA SER A 207 -38.44 -7.52 -4.71
C SER A 207 -39.37 -8.66 -4.25
N VAL A 208 -40.26 -9.09 -5.14
CA VAL A 208 -41.23 -10.18 -4.88
C VAL A 208 -40.61 -11.53 -5.23
N GLU A 209 -39.81 -11.57 -6.32
CA GLU A 209 -39.18 -12.79 -6.80
C GLU A 209 -37.90 -12.49 -7.58
N ASN A 210 -36.90 -13.37 -7.45
CA ASN A 210 -35.73 -13.39 -8.31
C ASN A 210 -36.07 -14.18 -9.58
N VAL A 211 -36.24 -13.48 -10.70
CA VAL A 211 -36.69 -14.10 -11.93
C VAL A 211 -35.59 -14.81 -12.68
N GLU A 212 -34.39 -14.17 -12.73
CA GLU A 212 -33.28 -14.68 -13.52
C GLU A 212 -31.94 -14.14 -12.98
N SER A 213 -30.94 -15.00 -12.89
CA SER A 213 -29.53 -14.56 -12.69
C SER A 213 -28.94 -14.28 -14.07
N ILE A 214 -28.73 -13.01 -14.39
CA ILE A 214 -28.16 -12.59 -15.68
C ILE A 214 -26.66 -12.92 -15.73
N ARG A 215 -25.93 -12.57 -14.66
CA ARG A 215 -24.51 -12.83 -14.50
C ARG A 215 -24.17 -12.94 -13.01
N PRO A 216 -23.52 -14.03 -12.57
CA PRO A 216 -23.04 -14.14 -11.20
C PRO A 216 -21.93 -13.10 -10.96
N PRO A 217 -21.73 -12.63 -9.73
CA PRO A 217 -20.57 -11.81 -9.39
C PRO A 217 -19.30 -12.66 -9.41
N HIS A 218 -18.23 -12.12 -9.94
CA HIS A 218 -16.88 -12.66 -9.78
C HIS A 218 -16.17 -11.86 -8.69
N HIS A 219 -15.90 -12.52 -7.56
CA HIS A 219 -15.23 -11.86 -6.43
C HIS A 219 -13.77 -11.54 -6.77
N GLY A 220 -13.26 -10.46 -6.17
CA GLY A 220 -11.86 -10.11 -6.27
C GLY A 220 -10.96 -11.18 -5.68
N LYS A 221 -9.73 -11.25 -6.17
CA LYS A 221 -8.74 -12.24 -5.75
C LYS A 221 -7.97 -11.74 -4.55
N GLU A 222 -7.53 -12.66 -3.70
CA GLU A 222 -6.63 -12.36 -2.60
C GLU A 222 -5.27 -11.85 -3.12
N LEU A 223 -4.72 -10.85 -2.41
CA LEU A 223 -3.37 -10.34 -2.62
C LEU A 223 -2.55 -10.60 -1.36
N ARG A 224 -1.56 -11.48 -1.48
CA ARG A 224 -0.60 -11.75 -0.42
C ARG A 224 0.61 -10.84 -0.59
N SER A 225 0.79 -9.89 0.34
CA SER A 225 1.94 -8.98 0.31
C SER A 225 3.21 -9.65 0.84
N SER A 226 4.37 -9.09 0.52
CA SER A 226 5.67 -9.53 1.02
C SER A 226 5.93 -9.10 2.48
N ILE A 227 5.12 -8.20 3.02
CA ILE A 227 5.29 -7.65 4.36
C ILE A 227 5.12 -8.72 5.43
N ASP A 228 5.99 -8.70 6.43
CA ASP A 228 5.77 -9.38 7.72
C ASP A 228 5.20 -8.35 8.71
N LEU A 229 3.93 -8.49 9.08
CA LEU A 229 3.24 -7.52 9.94
C LEU A 229 3.93 -7.32 11.28
N ARG A 230 4.63 -8.33 11.80
CA ARG A 230 5.38 -8.26 13.05
C ARG A 230 6.59 -7.34 12.91
N ILE A 231 7.36 -7.47 11.81
CA ILE A 231 8.51 -6.60 11.50
C ILE A 231 8.02 -5.19 11.18
N GLN A 232 6.93 -5.07 10.42
CA GLN A 232 6.29 -3.79 10.09
C GLN A 232 5.91 -3.02 11.36
N TYR A 233 5.29 -3.69 12.33
CA TYR A 233 4.89 -3.08 13.61
C TYR A 233 6.11 -2.65 14.44
N LEU A 234 7.15 -3.47 14.49
CA LEU A 234 8.41 -3.12 15.18
C LEU A 234 9.06 -1.89 14.56
N ALA A 235 9.22 -1.89 13.23
CA ALA A 235 9.78 -0.78 12.48
C ALA A 235 8.96 0.51 12.67
N TYR A 236 7.63 0.38 12.60
CA TYR A 236 6.70 1.49 12.86
C TYR A 236 6.91 2.09 14.26
N ARG A 237 6.96 1.26 15.30
CA ARG A 237 7.12 1.71 16.68
C ARG A 237 8.48 2.38 16.90
N ALA A 238 9.55 1.79 16.42
CA ALA A 238 10.91 2.31 16.55
C ALA A 238 11.06 3.67 15.83
N LEU A 239 10.58 3.75 14.58
CA LEU A 239 10.63 5.00 13.81
C LEU A 239 9.78 6.11 14.47
N LYS A 240 8.55 5.80 14.90
CA LYS A 240 7.65 6.75 15.57
C LYS A 240 8.25 7.28 16.88
N ALA A 241 8.94 6.42 17.64
CA ALA A 241 9.65 6.83 18.85
C ALA A 241 10.81 7.77 18.53
N ALA A 242 11.60 7.47 17.51
CA ALA A 242 12.72 8.30 17.08
C ALA A 242 12.26 9.69 16.59
N ILE A 243 11.24 9.74 15.71
CA ILE A 243 10.67 11.02 15.22
C ILE A 243 10.23 11.91 16.39
N ARG A 244 9.61 11.34 17.41
CA ARG A 244 9.18 12.09 18.61
C ARG A 244 10.36 12.51 19.49
N SER A 245 11.35 11.62 19.66
CA SER A 245 12.48 11.88 20.56
C SER A 245 13.42 12.96 20.02
N TYR A 246 13.53 13.04 18.70
CA TYR A 246 14.39 14.02 18.02
C TYR A 246 13.61 15.19 17.41
N ASP A 247 12.28 15.28 17.69
CA ASP A 247 11.38 16.29 17.13
C ASP A 247 11.61 16.49 15.62
N ALA A 248 11.71 15.36 14.91
CA ALA A 248 12.02 15.34 13.49
C ALA A 248 10.77 15.58 12.64
N ALA A 249 10.93 16.24 11.49
CA ALA A 249 9.82 16.55 10.59
C ALA A 249 9.21 15.31 9.97
N SER A 250 10.04 14.35 9.55
CA SER A 250 9.59 13.09 8.97
C SER A 250 10.65 11.99 9.05
N GLY A 251 10.27 10.77 8.63
CA GLY A 251 11.23 9.68 8.48
C GLY A 251 10.67 8.49 7.76
N SER A 252 11.58 7.67 7.24
CA SER A 252 11.27 6.44 6.51
C SER A 252 12.19 5.31 6.95
N LEU A 253 11.67 4.09 6.95
CA LEU A 253 12.42 2.88 7.25
C LEU A 253 12.00 1.77 6.30
N VAL A 254 12.99 1.12 5.68
CA VAL A 254 12.81 -0.01 4.76
C VAL A 254 13.59 -1.21 5.28
N VAL A 255 12.94 -2.38 5.27
CA VAL A 255 13.57 -3.69 5.52
C VAL A 255 13.35 -4.56 4.30
N LEU A 256 14.43 -4.93 3.62
CA LEU A 256 14.43 -5.83 2.46
C LEU A 256 15.01 -7.20 2.83
N ASP A 257 14.43 -8.26 2.29
CA ASP A 257 15.11 -9.56 2.23
C ASP A 257 16.16 -9.53 1.11
N VAL A 258 17.42 -9.75 1.51
CA VAL A 258 18.58 -9.67 0.61
C VAL A 258 18.55 -10.71 -0.50
N GLN A 259 17.94 -11.88 -0.25
CA GLN A 259 17.96 -13.02 -1.16
C GLN A 259 16.83 -13.02 -2.17
N THR A 260 15.77 -12.26 -1.92
CA THR A 260 14.58 -12.27 -2.76
C THR A 260 14.18 -10.90 -3.32
N GLY A 261 14.65 -9.81 -2.70
CA GLY A 261 14.19 -8.45 -3.02
C GLY A 261 12.81 -8.14 -2.44
N GLU A 262 12.21 -9.04 -1.64
CA GLU A 262 10.93 -8.77 -0.99
C GLU A 262 11.06 -7.72 0.11
N VAL A 263 10.12 -6.78 0.12
CA VAL A 263 10.01 -5.78 1.20
C VAL A 263 9.32 -6.44 2.40
N LEU A 264 10.07 -6.63 3.49
CA LEU A 264 9.53 -7.19 4.74
C LEU A 264 8.86 -6.14 5.62
N ALA A 265 9.32 -4.90 5.55
CA ALA A 265 8.69 -3.75 6.17
C ALA A 265 9.01 -2.45 5.43
N ILE A 266 8.05 -1.56 5.36
CA ILE A 266 8.19 -0.21 4.81
C ILE A 266 7.32 0.76 5.60
N VAL A 267 7.95 1.68 6.30
CA VAL A 267 7.30 2.54 7.29
C VAL A 267 7.67 3.99 7.05
N ASN A 268 6.70 4.87 7.22
CA ASN A 268 6.89 6.31 7.14
C ASN A 268 6.24 7.02 8.33
N GLN A 269 6.80 8.16 8.71
CA GLN A 269 6.24 9.11 9.67
C GLN A 269 6.30 10.52 9.07
N PRO A 270 5.29 11.38 9.32
CA PRO A 270 4.03 11.09 10.01
C PRO A 270 3.13 10.15 9.21
N THR A 271 2.30 9.39 9.91
CA THR A 271 1.38 8.41 9.31
C THR A 271 -0.09 8.84 9.42
N TYR A 272 -0.99 8.06 8.82
CA TYR A 272 -2.43 8.23 8.87
C TYR A 272 -3.15 6.90 9.08
N ASN A 273 -4.38 6.94 9.59
CA ASN A 273 -5.23 5.77 9.71
C ASN A 273 -6.20 5.71 8.51
N PRO A 274 -6.12 4.70 7.63
CA PRO A 274 -7.02 4.58 6.47
C PRO A 274 -8.51 4.41 6.85
N ASN A 275 -8.80 3.97 8.08
CA ASN A 275 -10.18 3.86 8.57
C ASN A 275 -10.79 5.21 8.98
N ASP A 276 -9.97 6.22 9.30
CA ASP A 276 -10.39 7.56 9.71
C ASP A 276 -10.09 8.59 8.62
N ARG A 277 -11.12 8.96 7.88
CA ARG A 277 -11.02 9.93 6.77
C ARG A 277 -11.15 11.40 7.22
N SER A 278 -11.41 11.66 8.50
CA SER A 278 -11.60 13.02 9.01
C SER A 278 -10.31 13.84 9.05
N GLN A 279 -9.15 13.16 9.08
CA GLN A 279 -7.82 13.78 9.17
C GLN A 279 -7.03 13.70 7.87
N PHE A 280 -7.71 13.59 6.75
CA PHE A 280 -7.08 13.44 5.44
C PHE A 280 -6.36 14.73 5.01
N ALA A 281 -5.03 14.68 4.97
CA ALA A 281 -4.15 15.66 4.34
C ALA A 281 -3.27 14.94 3.30
N ALA A 282 -3.24 15.46 2.08
CA ALA A 282 -2.52 14.82 0.95
C ALA A 282 -1.04 14.54 1.27
N GLU A 283 -0.42 15.40 2.09
CA GLU A 283 0.97 15.25 2.54
C GLU A 283 1.21 14.02 3.41
N ARG A 284 0.16 13.47 4.06
CA ARG A 284 0.26 12.32 4.96
C ARG A 284 0.09 10.97 4.28
N TYR A 285 -0.47 10.92 3.04
CA TYR A 285 -0.69 9.65 2.33
C TYR A 285 0.55 9.12 1.65
N ARG A 286 1.44 10.02 1.29
CA ARG A 286 2.60 9.73 0.48
C ARG A 286 3.53 8.72 1.16
N ASN A 287 3.82 7.62 0.47
CA ASN A 287 4.80 6.65 0.91
C ASN A 287 6.21 7.18 0.63
N ARG A 288 6.73 8.02 1.56
CA ARG A 288 8.01 8.73 1.41
C ARG A 288 9.18 7.79 1.10
N ALA A 289 9.15 6.56 1.60
CA ALA A 289 10.18 5.57 1.33
C ALA A 289 10.32 5.21 -0.16
N ILE A 290 9.28 5.47 -0.96
CA ILE A 290 9.21 5.13 -2.40
C ILE A 290 9.15 6.40 -3.26
N THR A 291 8.48 7.45 -2.77
CA THR A 291 8.17 8.64 -3.58
C THR A 291 9.14 9.81 -3.35
N ASP A 292 9.71 9.92 -2.14
CA ASP A 292 10.55 11.05 -1.78
C ASP A 292 12.01 10.74 -2.04
N ILE A 293 12.71 11.70 -2.62
CA ILE A 293 14.14 11.58 -2.93
C ILE A 293 14.96 12.46 -2.00
N PHE A 294 16.14 12.00 -1.68
CA PHE A 294 17.11 12.73 -0.86
C PHE A 294 18.53 12.44 -1.35
N GLU A 295 19.45 13.33 -1.05
CA GLU A 295 20.86 13.11 -1.30
C GLU A 295 21.43 12.16 -0.23
N PRO A 296 22.01 10.99 -0.62
CA PRO A 296 22.34 9.92 0.34
C PRO A 296 23.56 10.25 1.21
N GLY A 297 24.28 11.31 0.92
CA GLY A 297 25.48 11.68 1.64
C GLY A 297 26.47 10.51 1.74
N SER A 298 27.11 10.37 2.87
CA SER A 298 28.15 9.33 3.08
C SER A 298 27.67 7.89 2.95
N SER A 299 26.35 7.63 2.88
CA SER A 299 25.85 6.27 2.69
C SER A 299 26.09 5.72 1.28
N ILE A 300 26.43 6.57 0.29
CA ILE A 300 26.81 6.15 -1.07
C ILE A 300 28.28 5.69 -1.19
N LYS A 301 29.16 6.07 -0.25
CA LYS A 301 30.61 5.80 -0.33
C LYS A 301 30.97 4.33 -0.59
N PRO A 302 30.23 3.33 -0.10
CA PRO A 302 30.47 1.92 -0.43
C PRO A 302 30.40 1.62 -1.94
N LEU A 303 29.53 2.31 -2.68
CA LEU A 303 29.37 2.12 -4.12
C LEU A 303 30.56 2.75 -4.89
N VAL A 304 31.06 3.90 -4.40
CA VAL A 304 32.28 4.52 -4.96
C VAL A 304 33.49 3.62 -4.75
N VAL A 305 33.59 2.99 -3.55
CA VAL A 305 34.63 2.01 -3.29
C VAL A 305 34.46 0.77 -4.16
N ALA A 306 33.23 0.31 -4.39
CA ALA A 306 32.96 -0.79 -5.32
C ALA A 306 33.45 -0.46 -6.73
N ALA A 307 33.14 0.74 -7.26
CA ALA A 307 33.65 1.21 -8.55
C ALA A 307 35.19 1.19 -8.62
N ALA A 308 35.86 1.61 -7.54
CA ALA A 308 37.32 1.59 -7.47
C ALA A 308 37.89 0.17 -7.44
N LEU A 309 37.26 -0.76 -6.74
CA LEU A 309 37.69 -2.16 -6.73
C LEU A 309 37.45 -2.84 -8.09
N GLU A 310 36.31 -2.58 -8.74
CA GLU A 310 35.99 -3.07 -10.09
C GLU A 310 36.97 -2.57 -11.17
N SER A 311 37.59 -1.38 -10.97
CA SER A 311 38.64 -0.89 -11.89
C SER A 311 39.90 -1.75 -11.92
N GLY A 312 40.08 -2.64 -10.93
CA GLY A 312 41.30 -3.44 -10.75
C GLY A 312 42.53 -2.66 -10.25
N GLN A 313 42.44 -1.33 -10.20
CA GLN A 313 43.56 -0.46 -9.75
C GLN A 313 43.69 -0.40 -8.23
N TYR A 314 42.64 -0.71 -7.50
CA TYR A 314 42.56 -0.57 -6.05
C TYR A 314 42.25 -1.90 -5.36
N ARG A 315 42.66 -2.00 -4.13
CA ARG A 315 42.36 -3.08 -3.19
C ARG A 315 41.91 -2.47 -1.84
N PRO A 316 41.22 -3.19 -0.96
CA PRO A 316 40.82 -2.68 0.37
C PRO A 316 41.97 -2.05 1.18
N SER A 317 43.18 -2.57 1.01
CA SER A 317 44.41 -2.08 1.66
C SER A 317 45.12 -0.96 0.91
N SER A 318 44.65 -0.56 -0.29
CA SER A 318 45.25 0.56 -1.04
C SER A 318 45.23 1.85 -0.22
N ILE A 319 46.33 2.57 -0.21
CA ILE A 319 46.52 3.77 0.63
C ILE A 319 46.24 5.02 -0.19
N ILE A 320 45.38 5.88 0.36
CA ILE A 320 45.16 7.24 -0.12
C ILE A 320 45.73 8.23 0.91
N ASP A 321 46.51 9.18 0.42
CA ASP A 321 46.98 10.26 1.26
C ASP A 321 45.95 11.37 1.37
N THR A 322 45.41 11.57 2.58
CA THR A 322 44.39 12.59 2.86
C THR A 322 44.98 13.85 3.48
N ALA A 323 46.33 13.88 3.73
CA ALA A 323 46.94 15.07 4.25
C ALA A 323 46.81 16.28 3.29
N PRO A 324 46.62 17.48 3.82
CA PRO A 324 46.55 17.90 5.21
C PRO A 324 45.13 17.78 5.82
N GLY A 325 44.20 17.05 5.26
CA GLY A 325 42.81 16.89 5.68
C GLY A 325 41.84 17.75 4.87
N ILE A 326 42.31 18.37 3.80
CA ILE A 326 41.51 19.15 2.84
C ILE A 326 41.93 18.83 1.42
N VAL A 327 40.97 18.96 0.49
CA VAL A 327 41.21 18.90 -0.96
C VAL A 327 40.34 19.95 -1.66
N THR A 328 40.92 20.69 -2.59
CA THR A 328 40.20 21.70 -3.36
C THR A 328 39.96 21.20 -4.76
N VAL A 329 38.70 21.29 -5.22
CA VAL A 329 38.27 20.94 -6.57
C VAL A 329 37.52 22.14 -7.17
N GLY A 330 38.11 22.75 -8.17
CA GLY A 330 37.64 24.04 -8.67
C GLY A 330 37.68 25.12 -7.57
N ALA A 331 36.53 25.72 -7.29
CA ALA A 331 36.35 26.73 -6.24
C ALA A 331 35.92 26.13 -4.87
N LYS A 332 35.63 24.83 -4.78
CA LYS A 332 35.13 24.20 -3.57
C LYS A 332 36.25 23.50 -2.79
N THR A 333 36.33 23.79 -1.51
CA THR A 333 37.17 23.05 -0.57
C THR A 333 36.33 21.98 0.12
N ILE A 334 36.86 20.77 0.13
CA ILE A 334 36.27 19.57 0.76
C ILE A 334 37.21 19.19 1.91
N GLU A 335 36.66 18.95 3.08
CA GLU A 335 37.46 18.72 4.30
C GLU A 335 36.99 17.50 5.08
N ASP A 336 37.90 16.91 5.81
CA ASP A 336 37.66 15.94 6.87
C ASP A 336 37.66 16.67 8.22
N PRO A 337 36.90 16.22 9.23
CA PRO A 337 36.92 16.83 10.57
C PRO A 337 38.30 16.88 11.22
N ARG A 338 39.23 16.07 10.74
CA ARG A 338 40.66 16.04 11.16
C ARG A 338 41.53 15.47 10.05
N ASN A 339 42.81 15.83 10.05
CA ASN A 339 43.78 15.19 9.16
C ASN A 339 43.94 13.70 9.53
N LEU A 340 43.63 12.80 8.62
CA LEU A 340 43.76 11.35 8.79
C LEU A 340 45.10 10.81 8.21
N GLY A 341 45.83 11.63 7.46
CA GLY A 341 47.10 11.24 6.84
C GLY A 341 46.91 10.17 5.76
N ARG A 342 47.79 9.18 5.73
CA ARG A 342 47.79 8.08 4.77
C ARG A 342 46.90 6.94 5.30
N ILE A 343 45.73 6.73 4.71
CA ILE A 343 44.71 5.76 5.17
C ILE A 343 44.31 4.78 4.06
N SER A 344 43.92 3.57 4.44
CA SER A 344 43.39 2.56 3.52
C SER A 344 41.97 2.89 3.06
N LEU A 345 41.52 2.27 1.97
CA LEU A 345 40.12 2.34 1.52
C LEU A 345 39.18 1.88 2.64
N THR A 346 39.56 0.83 3.39
CA THR A 346 38.81 0.36 4.56
C THR A 346 38.64 1.48 5.59
N THR A 347 39.72 2.20 5.89
CA THR A 347 39.71 3.32 6.85
C THR A 347 38.89 4.52 6.31
N ILE A 348 38.90 4.76 4.97
CA ILE A 348 38.07 5.79 4.35
C ILE A 348 36.59 5.52 4.66
N LEU A 349 36.10 4.27 4.54
CA LEU A 349 34.73 3.92 4.90
C LEU A 349 34.51 3.99 6.41
N ALA A 350 35.39 3.39 7.22
CA ALA A 350 35.24 3.31 8.67
C ALA A 350 35.22 4.71 9.33
N ARG A 351 36.04 5.65 8.86
CA ARG A 351 36.10 7.02 9.35
C ARG A 351 35.26 8.00 8.55
N SER A 352 34.65 7.53 7.46
CA SER A 352 33.84 8.36 6.56
C SER A 352 34.59 9.55 5.96
N SER A 353 35.89 9.39 5.60
CA SER A 353 36.69 10.48 5.03
C SER A 353 36.11 11.03 3.75
N ASN A 354 35.82 12.33 3.72
CA ASN A 354 35.36 13.05 2.52
C ASN A 354 36.55 13.31 1.57
N VAL A 355 37.69 13.66 2.11
CA VAL A 355 38.92 13.89 1.34
C VAL A 355 39.38 12.62 0.64
N GLY A 356 39.40 11.49 1.39
CA GLY A 356 39.83 10.21 0.85
C GLY A 356 38.92 9.72 -0.26
N ILE A 357 37.60 9.79 -0.09
CA ILE A 357 36.63 9.31 -1.10
C ILE A 357 36.60 10.25 -2.31
N THR A 358 36.75 11.57 -2.12
CA THR A 358 36.84 12.52 -3.24
C THR A 358 38.06 12.22 -4.11
N LYS A 359 39.24 12.06 -3.51
CA LYS A 359 40.45 11.68 -4.25
C LYS A 359 40.27 10.37 -5.00
N LEU A 360 39.61 9.39 -4.38
CA LEU A 360 39.29 8.12 -5.00
C LEU A 360 38.32 8.30 -6.19
N ALA A 361 37.20 9.00 -6.00
CA ALA A 361 36.22 9.27 -7.07
C ALA A 361 36.86 10.02 -8.24
N MET A 362 37.69 11.01 -7.98
CA MET A 362 38.41 11.79 -9.00
C MET A 362 39.47 11.00 -9.78
N SER A 363 39.95 9.89 -9.22
CA SER A 363 40.94 9.02 -9.88
C SER A 363 40.28 8.01 -10.86
N LEU A 364 38.96 7.89 -10.85
CA LEU A 364 38.22 6.99 -11.73
C LEU A 364 37.72 7.72 -12.97
N PRO A 365 37.58 7.02 -14.11
CA PRO A 365 36.82 7.55 -15.25
C PRO A 365 35.39 7.89 -14.83
N ARG A 366 34.86 9.04 -15.29
CA ARG A 366 33.49 9.48 -15.00
C ARG A 366 32.44 8.45 -15.40
N GLU A 367 32.61 7.87 -16.58
CA GLU A 367 31.76 6.81 -17.11
C GLU A 367 31.70 5.58 -16.19
N GLN A 368 32.85 5.14 -15.66
CA GLN A 368 32.91 4.00 -14.74
C GLN A 368 32.17 4.28 -13.44
N LEU A 369 32.36 5.47 -12.87
CA LEU A 369 31.68 5.87 -11.65
C LEU A 369 30.16 5.97 -11.89
N TRP A 370 29.75 6.58 -12.99
CA TRP A 370 28.35 6.70 -13.36
C TRP A 370 27.72 5.33 -13.63
N SER A 371 28.36 4.48 -14.44
CA SER A 371 27.81 3.16 -14.76
C SER A 371 27.67 2.27 -13.53
N THR A 372 28.59 2.36 -12.57
CA THR A 372 28.45 1.66 -11.30
C THR A 372 27.19 2.13 -10.57
N MET A 373 26.95 3.45 -10.45
CA MET A 373 25.74 3.98 -9.79
C MET A 373 24.45 3.57 -10.53
N SER A 374 24.48 3.62 -11.86
CA SER A 374 23.35 3.19 -12.71
C SER A 374 23.06 1.70 -12.56
N ASN A 375 24.11 0.85 -12.55
CA ASN A 375 23.95 -0.60 -12.34
C ASN A 375 23.33 -0.93 -10.98
N PHE A 376 23.57 -0.10 -9.95
CA PHE A 376 22.89 -0.21 -8.65
C PHE A 376 21.46 0.36 -8.66
N GLY A 377 20.89 0.70 -9.83
CA GLY A 377 19.51 1.14 -10.01
C GLY A 377 19.28 2.63 -9.73
N PHE A 378 20.32 3.46 -9.53
CA PHE A 378 20.10 4.88 -9.30
C PHE A 378 19.75 5.59 -10.61
N GLY A 379 18.69 6.39 -10.58
CA GLY A 379 18.10 7.00 -11.75
C GLY A 379 17.03 6.15 -12.45
N GLU A 380 16.71 4.96 -11.92
CA GLU A 380 15.72 4.03 -12.45
C GLU A 380 14.72 3.60 -11.36
N LEU A 381 13.56 3.08 -11.79
CA LEU A 381 12.56 2.53 -10.86
C LEU A 381 13.03 1.17 -10.31
N THR A 382 12.66 0.86 -9.06
CA THR A 382 13.04 -0.41 -8.41
C THR A 382 12.23 -1.62 -8.87
N ALA A 383 11.27 -1.40 -9.78
CA ALA A 383 10.28 -2.37 -10.24
C ALA A 383 9.24 -2.79 -9.16
N SER A 384 9.08 -2.01 -8.10
CA SER A 384 8.10 -2.28 -7.03
C SER A 384 6.66 -2.24 -7.52
N GLY A 385 6.38 -1.52 -8.61
CA GLY A 385 5.03 -1.29 -9.14
C GLY A 385 4.15 -0.42 -8.25
N PHE A 386 4.74 0.25 -7.27
CA PHE A 386 4.00 1.12 -6.36
C PHE A 386 3.61 2.44 -7.05
N PRO A 387 2.39 2.95 -6.86
CA PRO A 387 1.95 4.20 -7.47
C PRO A 387 2.82 5.39 -7.04
N GLY A 388 3.26 6.19 -8.02
CA GLY A 388 4.07 7.37 -7.74
C GLY A 388 5.52 7.09 -7.36
N GLU A 389 6.03 5.89 -7.59
CA GLU A 389 7.44 5.55 -7.38
C GLU A 389 8.35 6.53 -8.12
N SER A 390 9.40 7.02 -7.42
CA SER A 390 10.40 7.92 -7.99
C SER A 390 11.65 7.15 -8.43
N ALA A 391 12.14 7.49 -9.62
CA ALA A 391 13.42 6.99 -10.13
C ALA A 391 14.65 7.63 -9.46
N GLY A 392 14.46 8.64 -8.60
CA GLY A 392 15.58 9.43 -8.13
C GLY A 392 16.18 10.34 -9.20
N LEU A 393 17.42 10.76 -9.01
CA LEU A 393 18.15 11.60 -9.97
C LEU A 393 19.61 11.17 -10.06
N LEU A 394 20.03 10.71 -11.21
CA LEU A 394 21.43 10.46 -11.56
C LEU A 394 21.73 11.13 -12.91
N THR A 395 22.34 12.32 -12.85
CA THR A 395 22.74 13.05 -14.07
C THR A 395 23.78 12.25 -14.86
N HIS A 396 23.62 12.15 -16.19
CA HIS A 396 24.56 11.45 -17.04
C HIS A 396 25.95 12.08 -16.99
N TYR A 397 27.01 11.27 -17.00
CA TYR A 397 28.40 11.67 -16.77
C TYR A 397 28.93 12.71 -17.80
N ASP A 398 28.39 12.74 -19.01
CA ASP A 398 28.76 13.74 -20.04
C ASP A 398 28.45 15.18 -19.58
N ASN A 399 27.48 15.35 -18.71
CA ASN A 399 27.08 16.64 -18.16
C ASN A 399 27.82 16.99 -16.86
N TRP A 400 28.73 16.12 -16.37
CA TRP A 400 29.44 16.38 -15.13
C TRP A 400 30.57 17.40 -15.32
N GLN A 401 30.55 18.39 -14.48
CA GLN A 401 31.74 19.19 -14.20
C GLN A 401 32.66 18.40 -13.26
N GLU A 402 33.90 18.87 -13.11
CA GLU A 402 34.85 18.26 -12.20
C GLU A 402 34.34 18.21 -10.75
N ILE A 403 33.69 19.28 -10.31
CA ILE A 403 33.08 19.34 -8.99
C ILE A 403 31.91 18.34 -8.84
N SER A 404 31.15 18.04 -9.88
CA SER A 404 30.05 17.08 -9.84
C SER A 404 30.57 15.67 -9.53
N GLN A 405 31.69 15.25 -10.17
CA GLN A 405 32.34 13.98 -9.89
C GLN A 405 32.87 13.92 -8.45
N ALA A 406 33.46 15.00 -7.97
CA ALA A 406 33.98 15.10 -6.61
C ALA A 406 32.88 14.98 -5.55
N THR A 407 31.76 15.73 -5.72
CA THR A 407 30.64 15.75 -4.77
C THR A 407 29.85 14.45 -4.77
N LEU A 408 29.68 13.82 -5.93
CA LEU A 408 29.07 12.49 -6.03
C LEU A 408 29.83 11.47 -5.19
N GLY A 409 31.14 11.59 -5.09
CA GLY A 409 31.99 10.72 -4.27
C GLY A 409 31.52 10.61 -2.81
N TYR A 410 30.92 11.65 -2.26
CA TYR A 410 30.39 11.66 -0.88
C TYR A 410 28.88 11.94 -0.81
N GLY A 411 28.16 11.75 -1.93
CA GLY A 411 26.70 11.62 -1.99
C GLY A 411 25.94 12.91 -2.19
N TYR A 412 26.50 13.90 -2.89
CA TYR A 412 25.80 15.09 -3.34
C TYR A 412 25.73 15.14 -4.87
N GLY A 413 24.65 15.72 -5.39
CA GLY A 413 24.39 15.76 -6.84
C GLY A 413 23.80 14.47 -7.41
N VAL A 414 23.43 13.54 -6.54
CA VAL A 414 22.62 12.35 -6.82
C VAL A 414 21.50 12.30 -5.79
N SER A 415 20.28 11.97 -6.20
CA SER A 415 19.18 11.80 -5.27
C SER A 415 18.55 10.42 -5.45
N VAL A 416 18.26 9.77 -4.34
CA VAL A 416 17.72 8.40 -4.30
C VAL A 416 16.54 8.31 -3.36
N THR A 417 15.69 7.30 -3.53
CA THR A 417 14.68 6.96 -2.53
C THR A 417 15.29 6.05 -1.44
N PRO A 418 14.72 6.00 -0.24
CA PRO A 418 15.11 5.01 0.77
C PRO A 418 15.05 3.57 0.26
N LEU A 419 14.09 3.26 -0.61
CA LEU A 419 13.93 1.93 -1.22
C LEU A 419 15.08 1.62 -2.19
N GLN A 420 15.47 2.54 -3.07
CA GLN A 420 16.63 2.38 -3.96
C GLN A 420 17.93 2.16 -3.17
N LEU A 421 18.13 2.93 -2.09
CA LEU A 421 19.31 2.75 -1.24
C LEU A 421 19.31 1.37 -0.56
N ALA A 422 18.13 0.88 -0.10
CA ALA A 422 18.00 -0.45 0.48
C ALA A 422 18.31 -1.55 -0.54
N GLN A 423 17.82 -1.42 -1.78
CA GLN A 423 18.10 -2.35 -2.88
C GLN A 423 19.60 -2.38 -3.23
N ALA A 424 20.26 -1.23 -3.30
CA ALA A 424 21.71 -1.16 -3.53
C ALA A 424 22.52 -1.88 -2.44
N TYR A 425 22.12 -1.71 -1.16
CA TYR A 425 22.76 -2.44 -0.06
C TYR A 425 22.43 -3.93 -0.10
N ALA A 426 21.20 -4.31 -0.46
CA ALA A 426 20.84 -5.72 -0.65
C ALA A 426 21.73 -6.37 -1.71
N ALA A 427 22.00 -5.70 -2.83
CA ALA A 427 22.89 -6.19 -3.87
C ALA A 427 24.32 -6.42 -3.34
N ILE A 428 24.89 -5.51 -2.53
CA ILE A 428 26.17 -5.74 -1.85
C ILE A 428 26.08 -6.98 -0.94
N GLY A 429 24.97 -7.15 -0.23
CA GLY A 429 24.71 -8.28 0.67
C GLY A 429 24.65 -9.61 -0.04
N ASP A 430 24.10 -9.68 -1.23
CA ASP A 430 23.92 -10.89 -2.05
C ASP A 430 25.06 -11.13 -3.06
N GLY A 431 26.27 -10.73 -2.72
CA GLY A 431 27.43 -10.98 -3.59
C GLY A 431 27.40 -10.22 -4.91
N GLY A 432 26.80 -9.06 -4.94
CA GLY A 432 26.68 -8.19 -6.10
C GLY A 432 25.50 -8.50 -7.02
N ARG A 433 24.59 -9.35 -6.59
CA ARG A 433 23.34 -9.65 -7.33
C ARG A 433 22.23 -8.74 -6.85
N MET A 434 21.61 -8.03 -7.77
CA MET A 434 20.48 -7.14 -7.50
C MET A 434 19.17 -7.81 -7.92
N HIS A 435 18.28 -7.99 -6.95
CA HIS A 435 16.92 -8.50 -7.18
C HIS A 435 15.96 -7.35 -7.47
N PRO A 436 14.96 -7.56 -8.36
CA PRO A 436 13.83 -6.65 -8.45
C PRO A 436 13.11 -6.55 -7.11
N VAL A 437 12.68 -5.35 -6.75
CA VAL A 437 11.92 -5.17 -5.50
C VAL A 437 10.51 -5.71 -5.65
N SER A 438 10.03 -6.46 -4.66
CA SER A 438 8.65 -6.95 -4.62
C SER A 438 7.93 -6.55 -3.35
N LEU A 439 6.71 -6.01 -3.52
CA LEU A 439 5.73 -5.76 -2.46
C LEU A 439 4.71 -6.91 -2.32
N VAL A 440 4.78 -7.89 -3.21
CA VAL A 440 3.96 -9.10 -3.21
C VAL A 440 4.82 -10.29 -2.82
N ALA A 441 4.26 -11.19 -2.02
CA ALA A 441 4.96 -12.42 -1.63
C ALA A 441 5.28 -13.28 -2.87
N LEU A 442 6.54 -13.65 -3.00
CA LEU A 442 7.03 -14.42 -4.14
C LEU A 442 7.01 -15.91 -3.80
N GLU A 443 6.54 -16.74 -4.73
CA GLU A 443 6.66 -18.20 -4.64
C GLU A 443 8.10 -18.65 -4.96
N GLN A 444 8.77 -17.89 -5.85
CA GLN A 444 10.17 -18.07 -6.22
C GLN A 444 10.79 -16.71 -6.43
N SER A 445 12.05 -16.51 -6.01
CA SER A 445 12.77 -15.27 -6.29
C SER A 445 12.92 -15.07 -7.80
N GLY A 446 12.73 -13.81 -8.23
CA GLY A 446 12.99 -13.41 -9.61
C GLY A 446 14.47 -13.57 -9.98
N GLU A 447 14.76 -13.50 -11.28
CA GLU A 447 16.15 -13.44 -11.77
C GLU A 447 16.84 -12.18 -11.23
N ALA A 448 18.01 -12.38 -10.61
CA ALA A 448 18.83 -11.30 -10.11
C ALA A 448 19.90 -10.92 -11.13
N GLU A 449 20.16 -9.64 -11.27
CA GLU A 449 21.20 -9.11 -12.15
C GLU A 449 22.54 -8.97 -11.41
N GLN A 450 23.65 -9.41 -12.00
CA GLN A 450 24.98 -9.22 -11.43
C GLN A 450 25.48 -7.81 -11.73
N VAL A 451 25.48 -6.92 -10.75
CA VAL A 451 25.82 -5.50 -10.90
C VAL A 451 27.27 -5.17 -10.53
N ILE A 452 27.90 -5.96 -9.67
CA ILE A 452 29.33 -5.94 -9.36
C ILE A 452 29.82 -7.38 -9.13
N ALA A 453 31.13 -7.61 -9.27
CA ALA A 453 31.73 -8.91 -9.02
C ALA A 453 31.51 -9.40 -7.56
N PRO A 454 31.31 -10.71 -7.33
CA PRO A 454 31.14 -11.25 -5.98
C PRO A 454 32.29 -10.94 -5.01
N ASP A 455 33.53 -10.94 -5.51
CA ASP A 455 34.70 -10.59 -4.72
C ASP A 455 34.68 -9.13 -4.26
N THR A 456 34.26 -8.22 -5.14
CA THR A 456 34.07 -6.80 -4.84
C THR A 456 32.99 -6.61 -3.78
N ALA A 457 31.82 -7.21 -3.96
CA ALA A 457 30.73 -7.14 -3.00
C ALA A 457 31.15 -7.65 -1.61
N ASN A 458 31.82 -8.80 -1.57
CA ASN A 458 32.36 -9.36 -0.31
C ASN A 458 33.46 -8.49 0.32
N ALA A 459 34.29 -7.85 -0.49
CA ALA A 459 35.30 -6.91 0.02
C ALA A 459 34.64 -5.68 0.64
N VAL A 460 33.68 -5.04 -0.06
CA VAL A 460 32.93 -3.89 0.43
C VAL A 460 32.16 -4.25 1.72
N LYS A 461 31.50 -5.39 1.76
CA LYS A 461 30.78 -5.88 2.94
C LYS A 461 31.71 -6.00 4.17
N ARG A 462 32.90 -6.60 4.03
CA ARG A 462 33.90 -6.68 5.10
C ARG A 462 34.39 -5.29 5.54
N MET A 463 34.55 -4.36 4.62
CA MET A 463 34.94 -2.98 4.95
C MET A 463 33.84 -2.25 5.71
N LEU A 464 32.55 -2.53 5.40
CA LEU A 464 31.40 -1.97 6.10
C LEU A 464 31.25 -2.50 7.54
N GLU A 465 31.76 -3.69 7.85
CA GLU A 465 31.83 -4.16 9.24
C GLU A 465 32.73 -3.26 10.12
N GLU A 466 33.84 -2.75 9.58
CA GLU A 466 34.75 -1.86 10.30
C GLU A 466 34.09 -0.52 10.68
N VAL A 467 33.01 -0.11 9.95
CA VAL A 467 32.23 1.09 10.29
C VAL A 467 31.51 0.93 11.64
N VAL A 468 31.00 -0.28 11.93
CA VAL A 468 30.21 -0.57 13.13
C VAL A 468 31.12 -0.99 14.32
N ARG A 469 32.34 -1.41 14.06
CA ARG A 469 33.33 -1.76 15.11
C ARG A 469 33.81 -0.55 15.91
N PRO A 470 34.35 -0.77 17.10
CA PRO A 470 34.96 0.30 17.89
C PRO A 470 35.97 1.12 17.08
N GLY A 471 35.78 2.42 17.06
CA GLY A 471 36.58 3.36 16.25
C GLY A 471 35.97 3.68 14.88
N GLY A 472 34.93 3.00 14.43
CA GLY A 472 34.12 3.41 13.29
C GLY A 472 33.07 4.45 13.64
N THR A 473 32.35 4.95 12.60
CA THR A 473 31.31 5.98 12.78
C THR A 473 29.94 5.41 13.14
N GLY A 474 29.72 4.11 12.96
CA GLY A 474 28.41 3.46 13.11
C GLY A 474 28.28 2.56 14.34
N THR A 475 29.05 2.78 15.40
CA THR A 475 29.08 1.88 16.57
C THR A 475 27.75 1.67 17.26
N LYS A 476 26.82 2.65 17.20
CA LYS A 476 25.46 2.54 17.76
C LYS A 476 24.53 1.63 16.95
N ALA A 477 24.94 1.18 15.76
CA ALA A 477 24.22 0.18 14.97
C ALA A 477 24.58 -1.27 15.35
N SER A 478 25.47 -1.47 16.33
CA SER A 478 25.87 -2.80 16.78
C SER A 478 24.70 -3.56 17.42
N VAL A 479 24.59 -4.87 17.10
CA VAL A 479 23.60 -5.77 17.65
C VAL A 479 24.30 -6.92 18.36
N THR A 480 23.96 -7.13 19.63
CA THR A 480 24.59 -8.19 20.43
C THR A 480 24.41 -9.56 19.79
N GLY A 481 25.51 -10.27 19.61
CA GLY A 481 25.51 -11.61 19.02
C GLY A 481 25.56 -11.64 17.50
N TYR A 482 25.49 -10.48 16.83
CA TYR A 482 25.51 -10.41 15.37
C TYR A 482 26.61 -9.48 14.85
N ARG A 483 27.18 -9.88 13.71
CA ARG A 483 28.06 -9.01 12.92
C ARG A 483 27.19 -8.14 12.02
N ILE A 484 27.43 -6.85 12.05
CA ILE A 484 26.70 -5.85 11.27
C ILE A 484 27.66 -5.17 10.29
N ALA A 485 27.23 -5.03 9.05
CA ALA A 485 27.91 -4.24 8.04
C ALA A 485 27.02 -3.04 7.67
N GLY A 486 27.52 -1.81 7.77
CA GLY A 486 26.68 -0.66 7.48
C GLY A 486 27.43 0.65 7.35
N LYS A 487 26.72 1.72 7.01
CA LYS A 487 27.28 3.05 6.82
C LYS A 487 26.34 4.12 7.34
N THR A 488 26.89 5.06 8.08
CA THR A 488 26.22 6.31 8.46
C THR A 488 26.22 7.29 7.31
N GLY A 489 25.14 8.03 7.15
CA GLY A 489 25.00 9.21 6.30
C GLY A 489 24.51 10.39 7.13
N THR A 490 25.00 11.57 6.80
CA THR A 490 24.44 12.85 7.24
C THR A 490 24.60 13.79 6.06
N ALA A 491 23.49 14.27 5.53
CA ALA A 491 23.46 15.14 4.37
C ALA A 491 22.69 16.42 4.68
N TRP A 492 23.20 17.55 4.23
CA TRP A 492 22.45 18.80 4.25
C TRP A 492 21.27 18.71 3.31
N LYS A 493 20.17 19.29 3.71
CA LYS A 493 18.97 19.36 2.88
C LYS A 493 19.13 20.43 1.80
N SER A 494 18.84 20.09 0.55
CA SER A 494 18.82 21.04 -0.54
C SER A 494 17.48 21.78 -0.58
N GLY A 495 17.53 23.09 -0.77
CA GLY A 495 16.33 23.94 -0.85
C GLY A 495 16.47 25.05 -1.86
N VAL A 496 15.50 25.96 -1.91
CA VAL A 496 15.55 27.15 -2.77
C VAL A 496 16.68 28.06 -2.30
N GLY A 497 17.73 28.17 -3.10
CA GLY A 497 18.90 29.00 -2.79
C GLY A 497 20.18 28.21 -2.41
N GLY A 498 20.09 26.89 -2.34
CA GLY A 498 21.22 26.02 -2.05
C GLY A 498 20.97 25.05 -0.90
N TYR A 499 22.03 24.64 -0.21
CA TYR A 499 21.92 23.77 0.96
C TYR A 499 21.55 24.57 2.21
N SER A 500 20.61 24.02 3.01
CA SER A 500 20.31 24.55 4.35
C SER A 500 21.52 24.32 5.29
N GLU A 501 21.78 25.27 6.20
CA GLU A 501 22.83 25.13 7.20
C GLU A 501 22.37 24.35 8.44
N ASP A 502 21.03 24.28 8.67
CA ASP A 502 20.43 23.75 9.90
C ASP A 502 19.51 22.53 9.68
N GLU A 503 19.28 22.14 8.43
CA GLU A 503 18.39 21.02 8.09
C GLU A 503 19.20 19.85 7.51
N TYR A 504 19.00 18.66 8.10
CA TYR A 504 19.77 17.48 7.77
C TYR A 504 18.90 16.27 7.51
N PHE A 505 19.39 15.37 6.66
CA PHE A 505 18.99 13.96 6.65
C PHE A 505 19.95 13.15 7.48
N SER A 506 19.43 12.44 8.50
CA SER A 506 20.17 11.47 9.29
C SER A 506 19.89 10.08 8.78
N ILE A 507 20.94 9.37 8.33
CA ILE A 507 20.79 8.13 7.57
C ILE A 507 21.64 7.04 8.20
N PHE A 508 21.10 5.82 8.22
CA PHE A 508 21.87 4.60 8.39
C PHE A 508 21.40 3.54 7.41
N ALA A 509 22.32 2.97 6.65
CA ALA A 509 22.06 1.85 5.74
C ALA A 509 22.97 0.68 6.09
N GLY A 510 22.41 -0.53 6.22
CA GLY A 510 23.21 -1.67 6.67
C GLY A 510 22.61 -3.03 6.38
N LEU A 511 23.42 -4.06 6.60
CA LEU A 511 23.19 -5.47 6.33
C LEU A 511 23.33 -6.30 7.60
N ALA A 512 22.49 -7.27 7.78
CA ALA A 512 22.50 -8.18 8.92
C ALA A 512 21.99 -9.59 8.58
N PRO A 513 22.65 -10.67 9.12
CA PRO A 513 23.99 -10.72 9.68
C PRO A 513 25.05 -10.47 8.60
N ALA A 514 26.22 -9.93 8.92
CA ALA A 514 27.23 -9.61 7.90
C ALA A 514 27.89 -10.86 7.28
N SER A 515 27.91 -11.99 7.98
CA SER A 515 28.45 -13.25 7.45
C SER A 515 27.64 -13.82 6.29
N ALA A 516 26.30 -13.79 6.41
CA ALA A 516 25.35 -14.26 5.42
C ALA A 516 24.11 -13.32 5.46
N PRO A 517 24.17 -12.17 4.79
CA PRO A 517 23.09 -11.18 4.88
C PRO A 517 21.72 -11.73 4.49
N ARG A 518 20.75 -11.43 5.35
CA ARG A 518 19.34 -11.73 5.15
C ARG A 518 18.51 -10.46 5.08
N LEU A 519 18.95 -9.44 5.82
CA LEU A 519 18.26 -8.15 5.89
C LEU A 519 19.16 -7.04 5.37
N ALA A 520 18.63 -6.21 4.48
CA ALA A 520 19.12 -4.89 4.16
C ALA A 520 18.15 -3.87 4.76
N VAL A 521 18.63 -3.00 5.63
CA VAL A 521 17.78 -2.05 6.34
C VAL A 521 18.32 -0.64 6.15
N VAL A 522 17.43 0.26 5.77
CA VAL A 522 17.70 1.70 5.62
C VAL A 522 16.78 2.49 6.52
N VAL A 523 17.36 3.39 7.30
CA VAL A 523 16.65 4.35 8.15
C VAL A 523 17.04 5.75 7.70
N VAL A 524 16.04 6.56 7.40
CA VAL A 524 16.19 7.98 7.03
C VAL A 524 15.31 8.79 7.96
N ILE A 525 15.90 9.74 8.68
CA ILE A 525 15.19 10.69 9.55
C ILE A 525 15.48 12.09 9.03
N ASP A 526 14.42 12.80 8.72
CA ASP A 526 14.42 14.10 8.07
C ASP A 526 14.25 15.22 9.10
N GLU A 527 15.16 16.20 9.08
CA GLU A 527 15.17 17.35 9.97
C GLU A 527 15.07 16.99 11.46
N PRO A 528 15.96 16.12 12.00
CA PRO A 528 16.01 15.95 13.44
C PRO A 528 16.45 17.26 14.10
N SER A 529 15.69 17.71 15.12
CA SER A 529 15.96 18.93 15.86
C SER A 529 16.90 18.69 17.06
N GLY A 530 17.65 19.71 17.45
CA GLY A 530 18.52 19.67 18.62
C GLY A 530 19.99 19.41 18.31
N GLU A 531 20.77 19.04 19.35
CA GLU A 531 22.21 18.86 19.24
C GLU A 531 22.65 17.58 18.52
N LEU A 532 21.74 16.59 18.42
CA LEU A 532 22.00 15.27 17.82
C LEU A 532 21.32 15.16 16.46
N TYR A 533 22.09 15.38 15.41
CA TYR A 533 21.60 15.28 14.03
C TYR A 533 22.43 14.31 13.17
N TYR A 534 23.49 13.72 13.70
CA TYR A 534 24.28 12.75 12.95
C TYR A 534 23.56 11.42 12.78
N GLY A 535 23.69 10.80 11.61
CA GLY A 535 23.15 9.46 11.36
C GLY A 535 23.62 8.39 12.35
N SER A 536 24.82 8.58 12.94
CA SER A 536 25.35 7.76 14.04
C SER A 536 24.52 7.84 15.32
N ASP A 537 23.90 8.98 15.58
CA ASP A 537 23.20 9.26 16.85
C ASP A 537 21.71 9.05 16.74
N VAL A 538 21.15 9.34 15.59
CA VAL A 538 19.70 9.35 15.34
C VAL A 538 19.22 8.08 14.63
N ALA A 539 19.81 7.74 13.46
CA ALA A 539 19.33 6.62 12.63
C ALA A 539 19.92 5.25 13.03
N ALA A 540 21.19 5.21 13.46
CA ALA A 540 21.86 3.95 13.81
C ALA A 540 21.23 3.21 15.00
N PRO A 541 20.76 3.85 16.08
CA PRO A 541 20.03 3.17 17.15
C PRO A 541 18.71 2.55 16.69
N VAL A 542 17.98 3.23 15.82
CA VAL A 542 16.71 2.71 15.23
C VAL A 542 16.99 1.46 14.40
N PHE A 543 18.04 1.50 13.58
CA PHE A 543 18.50 0.34 12.83
C PHE A 543 18.81 -0.84 13.77
N ALA A 544 19.59 -0.62 14.83
CA ALA A 544 19.98 -1.67 15.78
C ALA A 544 18.76 -2.32 16.44
N GLU A 545 17.79 -1.52 16.91
CA GLU A 545 16.55 -2.02 17.52
C GLU A 545 15.74 -2.89 16.56
N VAL A 546 15.50 -2.39 15.34
CA VAL A 546 14.70 -3.10 14.34
C VAL A 546 15.38 -4.38 13.88
N VAL A 547 16.69 -4.33 13.62
CA VAL A 547 17.47 -5.52 13.19
C VAL A 547 17.49 -6.58 14.27
N ALA A 548 17.77 -6.24 15.52
CA ALA A 548 17.83 -7.19 16.63
C ALA A 548 16.56 -8.01 16.75
N GLU A 549 15.40 -7.36 16.74
CA GLU A 549 14.11 -8.01 16.88
C GLU A 549 13.71 -8.74 15.59
N SER A 550 14.02 -8.18 14.40
CA SER A 550 13.72 -8.84 13.13
C SER A 550 14.48 -10.16 12.95
N LEU A 551 15.76 -10.20 13.29
CA LEU A 551 16.57 -11.42 13.24
C LEU A 551 16.02 -12.49 14.19
N ARG A 552 15.55 -12.07 15.38
CA ARG A 552 14.90 -12.97 16.34
C ARG A 552 13.59 -13.52 15.81
N LEU A 553 12.72 -12.68 15.23
CA LEU A 553 11.44 -13.09 14.64
C LEU A 553 11.60 -14.05 13.47
N LEU A 554 12.64 -13.85 12.68
CA LEU A 554 12.97 -14.70 11.54
C LEU A 554 13.78 -15.94 11.94
N ALA A 555 14.05 -16.14 13.24
CA ALA A 555 14.85 -17.25 13.79
C ALA A 555 16.24 -17.36 13.13
N ILE A 556 16.85 -16.22 12.73
CA ILE A 556 18.19 -16.19 12.14
C ILE A 556 19.23 -16.32 13.26
N PRO A 557 20.13 -17.34 13.19
CA PRO A 557 21.07 -17.58 14.27
C PRO A 557 22.15 -16.49 14.35
N PRO A 558 22.65 -16.17 15.57
CA PRO A 558 23.77 -15.26 15.77
C PRO A 558 25.05 -15.74 15.07
N ASP A 559 25.79 -14.79 14.48
CA ASP A 559 27.06 -15.05 13.74
C ASP A 559 28.31 -14.45 14.41
N ALA A 560 28.16 -13.78 15.56
CA ALA A 560 29.25 -13.21 16.36
C ALA A 560 29.46 -13.91 17.71
N LEU A 561 28.82 -15.07 17.92
CA LEU A 561 29.09 -15.86 19.13
C LEU A 561 30.51 -16.44 19.04
N PRO A 562 31.29 -16.41 20.13
CA PRO A 562 32.56 -17.10 20.17
C PRO A 562 32.32 -18.57 19.83
N ALA A 563 33.17 -19.13 18.97
CA ALA A 563 33.15 -20.57 18.71
C ALA A 563 33.18 -21.29 20.06
N ARG A 564 32.15 -22.11 20.35
CA ARG A 564 32.15 -22.92 21.56
C ARG A 564 33.43 -23.80 21.50
N ASP A 565 34.31 -23.58 22.44
CA ASP A 565 35.49 -24.44 22.58
C ASP A 565 35.00 -25.90 22.70
N PRO A 566 35.37 -26.80 21.76
CA PRO A 566 34.98 -28.21 21.84
C PRO A 566 35.31 -28.81 23.21
N GLY A 567 36.35 -28.33 23.88
CA GLY A 567 36.72 -28.75 25.22
C GLY A 567 35.71 -28.36 26.30
N SER A 568 35.07 -27.17 26.18
CA SER A 568 34.03 -26.75 27.14
C SER A 568 32.72 -27.54 26.99
N VAL A 569 32.39 -27.97 25.77
CA VAL A 569 31.21 -28.83 25.52
C VAL A 569 31.42 -30.23 26.05
N MET A 570 32.61 -30.82 25.86
CA MET A 570 32.96 -32.11 26.44
C MET A 570 33.00 -32.09 27.98
N GLN A 571 33.49 -31.01 28.57
CA GLN A 571 33.53 -30.81 30.02
C GLN A 571 32.11 -30.64 30.61
N ALA A 572 31.23 -29.91 29.92
CA ALA A 572 29.81 -29.78 30.32
C ALA A 572 29.05 -31.13 30.18
N MET A 573 29.34 -31.92 29.14
CA MET A 573 28.75 -33.27 28.96
C MET A 573 29.27 -34.24 29.99
N SER A 574 30.57 -34.23 30.32
CA SER A 574 31.15 -35.09 31.37
C SER A 574 30.64 -34.74 32.77
N THR A 575 30.45 -33.45 33.05
CA THR A 575 29.85 -32.98 34.32
C THR A 575 28.38 -33.40 34.43
N ARG A 576 27.62 -33.35 33.33
CA ARG A 576 26.23 -33.81 33.31
C ARG A 576 26.10 -35.32 33.45
N ALA A 577 26.99 -36.10 32.84
CA ALA A 577 27.06 -37.56 33.01
C ALA A 577 27.41 -37.92 34.46
N ALA A 578 28.39 -37.23 35.09
CA ALA A 578 28.80 -37.46 36.48
C ALA A 578 27.71 -37.04 37.52
N ILE A 579 26.81 -36.13 37.16
CA ILE A 579 25.66 -35.75 38.00
C ILE A 579 24.55 -36.83 37.89
N GLN A 580 24.33 -37.37 36.70
CA GLN A 580 23.36 -38.45 36.50
C GLN A 580 23.75 -39.78 37.18
N GLU A 581 25.06 -40.12 37.18
CA GLU A 581 25.58 -41.30 37.89
C GLU A 581 25.51 -41.18 39.43
N LYS A 582 25.35 -39.99 40.00
CA LYS A 582 25.20 -39.77 41.45
C LYS A 582 23.74 -39.71 41.91
N THR A 583 22.80 -39.75 40.99
CA THR A 583 21.36 -39.64 41.26
C THR A 583 20.60 -40.98 40.99
N GLU A 584 21.28 -42.02 40.47
CA GLU A 584 20.88 -43.40 40.50
C GLU A 584 21.60 -44.13 41.68
#